data_1278471b9e69114c02c7d4dff108b7fe
#
_entry.id   1278471b9e69114c02c7d4dff108b7fe
#
_cell.length_a   1.000
_cell.length_b   1.000
_cell.length_c   1.000
_cell.angle_alpha   90.00
_cell.angle_beta   90.00
_cell.angle_gamma   90.00
#
_symmetry.space_group_name_H-M   'P 1'
#
loop_
_entity.id
_entity.type
_entity.pdbx_description
1 polymer ?
#
loop_
_entity_poly.entity_id
_entity_poly.type
_entity_poly.pdbx_seq_one_letter_code
_entity_poly.pdbx_strand_id
1 'polypeptide(L)'
;MNAAALAGTIVGSLLLPVTGLILLIVGIRKRSAARKQASIGYSPGYPPPGYLPGYPAAGQPGYGGYPPGYPMPPRPTPPKSAGTGFVVAGMVLLVVGALALVGTLAHAVRHSSRLAIGDCLTNAILTDKPDWRPSSCSNPDAVLQYAANTDSKGDCPDGKRNDSSYLSAEHNGVRMCFAANLLQGQCYASEHDDKTVRQTSCTSGTVRVVKRIDGSTDASACPKRTRALTYTQPKRTYCTERIGSV
;
A
#
# COMPACT_ATOMS: atom_id res chain seq x y z
N MET A 1 -4.96 13.33 5.04
CA MET A 1 -4.66 13.29 3.57
C MET A 1 -5.98 13.25 2.83
N ASN A 2 -6.20 14.17 1.88
CA ASN A 2 -7.46 14.22 1.13
C ASN A 2 -7.54 13.01 0.18
N ALA A 3 -8.72 12.40 0.05
CA ALA A 3 -8.97 11.26 -0.83
C ALA A 3 -8.51 11.49 -2.29
N ALA A 4 -8.54 12.74 -2.75
CA ALA A 4 -8.04 13.16 -4.07
C ALA A 4 -6.52 12.99 -4.22
N ALA A 5 -5.73 13.22 -3.17
CA ALA A 5 -4.27 13.04 -3.22
C ALA A 5 -3.88 11.56 -3.26
N LEU A 6 -4.63 10.70 -2.58
CA LEU A 6 -4.45 9.24 -2.62
C LEU A 6 -4.80 8.68 -4.01
N ALA A 7 -5.90 9.12 -4.62
CA ALA A 7 -6.30 8.69 -5.95
C ALA A 7 -5.24 9.09 -7.01
N GLY A 8 -4.68 10.30 -6.93
CA GLY A 8 -3.66 10.78 -7.86
C GLY A 8 -2.35 9.97 -7.81
N THR A 9 -1.90 9.59 -6.61
CA THR A 9 -0.68 8.78 -6.44
C THR A 9 -0.84 7.34 -6.93
N ILE A 10 -2.02 6.74 -6.75
CA ILE A 10 -2.30 5.37 -7.22
C ILE A 10 -2.39 5.35 -8.75
N VAL A 11 -3.11 6.29 -9.35
CA VAL A 11 -3.24 6.37 -10.81
C VAL A 11 -1.88 6.65 -11.46
N GLY A 12 -1.07 7.56 -10.92
CA GLY A 12 0.27 7.87 -11.41
C GLY A 12 1.22 6.67 -11.35
N SER A 13 1.16 5.88 -10.28
CA SER A 13 2.04 4.71 -10.10
C SER A 13 1.67 3.54 -11.00
N LEU A 14 0.42 3.44 -11.46
CA LEU A 14 -0.03 2.38 -12.39
C LEU A 14 0.28 2.71 -13.85
N LEU A 15 0.38 3.99 -14.22
CA LEU A 15 0.65 4.39 -15.62
C LEU A 15 2.03 3.95 -16.10
N LEU A 16 3.06 4.01 -15.26
CA LEU A 16 4.43 3.61 -15.63
C LEU A 16 4.57 2.12 -16.00
N PRO A 17 4.12 1.16 -15.18
CA PRO A 17 4.23 -0.25 -15.53
C PRO A 17 3.34 -0.63 -16.73
N VAL A 18 2.15 -0.01 -16.88
CA VAL A 18 1.28 -0.23 -18.04
C VAL A 18 1.95 0.23 -19.33
N THR A 19 2.53 1.43 -19.32
CA THR A 19 3.28 1.96 -20.49
C THR A 19 4.48 1.08 -20.81
N GLY A 20 5.22 0.63 -19.80
CA GLY A 20 6.34 -0.30 -19.95
C GLY A 20 5.93 -1.63 -20.59
N LEU A 21 4.79 -2.20 -20.17
CA LEU A 21 4.24 -3.43 -20.72
C LEU A 21 3.85 -3.28 -22.20
N ILE A 22 3.19 -2.17 -22.56
CA ILE A 22 2.80 -1.88 -23.93
C ILE A 22 4.04 -1.79 -24.84
N LEU A 23 5.08 -1.05 -24.42
CA LEU A 23 6.33 -0.92 -25.18
C LEU A 23 7.04 -2.28 -25.35
N LEU A 24 7.02 -3.12 -24.35
CA LEU A 24 7.61 -4.46 -24.39
C LEU A 24 6.87 -5.34 -25.41
N ILE A 25 5.53 -5.34 -25.38
CA ILE A 25 4.71 -6.12 -26.35
C ILE A 25 4.96 -5.63 -27.78
N VAL A 26 4.99 -4.32 -28.00
CA VAL A 26 5.29 -3.72 -29.33
C VAL A 26 6.69 -4.09 -29.80
N GLY A 27 7.68 -4.05 -28.91
CA GLY A 27 9.07 -4.43 -29.19
C GLY A 27 9.21 -5.89 -29.59
N ILE A 28 8.54 -6.80 -28.88
CA ILE A 28 8.52 -8.24 -29.20
C ILE A 28 7.85 -8.49 -30.55
N ARG A 29 6.71 -7.86 -30.84
CA ARG A 29 5.99 -8.00 -32.11
C ARG A 29 6.85 -7.52 -33.28
N LYS A 30 7.55 -6.38 -33.17
CA LYS A 30 8.48 -5.88 -34.19
C LYS A 30 9.65 -6.84 -34.44
N ARG A 31 10.23 -7.45 -33.38
CA ARG A 31 11.28 -8.47 -33.53
C ARG A 31 10.78 -9.74 -34.24
N SER A 32 9.58 -10.20 -33.91
CA SER A 32 8.99 -11.38 -34.55
C SER A 32 8.69 -11.12 -36.04
N ALA A 33 8.24 -9.93 -36.41
CA ALA A 33 8.02 -9.56 -37.81
C ALA A 33 9.33 -9.48 -38.60
N ALA A 34 10.39 -8.89 -38.02
CA ALA A 34 11.71 -8.83 -38.64
C ALA A 34 12.35 -10.22 -38.87
N ARG A 35 12.14 -11.17 -37.94
CA ARG A 35 12.60 -12.56 -38.11
C ARG A 35 11.88 -13.28 -39.24
N LYS A 36 10.57 -13.09 -39.39
CA LYS A 36 9.79 -13.70 -40.50
C LYS A 36 10.23 -13.16 -41.86
N GLN A 37 10.60 -11.90 -41.99
CA GLN A 37 11.12 -11.32 -43.23
C GLN A 37 12.52 -11.84 -43.58
N ALA A 38 13.37 -12.08 -42.58
CA ALA A 38 14.69 -12.65 -42.78
C ALA A 38 14.65 -14.13 -43.23
N SER A 39 13.61 -14.87 -42.86
CA SER A 39 13.45 -16.29 -43.27
C SER A 39 12.89 -16.48 -44.68
N ILE A 40 12.25 -15.44 -45.26
CA ILE A 40 11.72 -15.49 -46.63
C ILE A 40 12.83 -15.23 -47.69
N GLY A 41 13.96 -14.63 -47.30
CA GLY A 41 15.08 -14.30 -48.18
C GLY A 41 16.10 -15.42 -48.42
N TYR A 42 16.00 -16.53 -47.73
CA TYR A 42 16.86 -17.71 -48.00
C TYR A 42 16.03 -18.77 -48.73
N SER A 43 15.91 -18.57 -50.03
CA SER A 43 15.60 -19.72 -50.91
C SER A 43 16.85 -20.57 -51.01
N PRO A 44 16.84 -21.85 -50.55
CA PRO A 44 17.98 -22.71 -50.78
C PRO A 44 18.04 -23.08 -52.26
N GLY A 45 19.06 -22.51 -52.96
CA GLY A 45 19.67 -23.14 -54.08
C GLY A 45 18.79 -23.47 -55.28
N TYR A 46 18.70 -22.54 -56.23
CA TYR A 46 18.73 -22.98 -57.61
C TYR A 46 20.13 -23.54 -57.87
N PRO A 47 20.26 -24.85 -58.28
CA PRO A 47 21.52 -25.33 -58.82
C PRO A 47 21.83 -24.56 -60.07
N PRO A 48 23.10 -24.22 -60.33
CA PRO A 48 23.46 -23.52 -61.57
C PRO A 48 23.07 -24.39 -62.76
N PRO A 49 22.47 -23.81 -63.84
CA PRO A 49 22.14 -24.55 -65.04
C PRO A 49 23.46 -24.95 -65.71
N GLY A 50 23.73 -26.25 -65.80
CA GLY A 50 24.81 -26.71 -66.59
C GLY A 50 25.63 -27.88 -66.03
N TYR A 51 24.98 -29.04 -65.72
CA TYR A 51 25.63 -30.31 -65.76
C TYR A 51 24.71 -31.29 -66.48
N LEU A 52 24.89 -31.38 -67.76
CA LEU A 52 24.46 -32.57 -68.55
C LEU A 52 25.42 -33.72 -68.21
N PRO A 53 24.93 -34.91 -67.88
CA PRO A 53 25.79 -36.05 -67.70
C PRO A 53 26.14 -36.65 -69.07
N GLY A 54 27.42 -36.77 -69.33
CA GLY A 54 27.88 -37.66 -70.37
C GLY A 54 28.70 -37.00 -71.47
N TYR A 55 30.02 -37.08 -71.33
CA TYR A 55 30.96 -37.55 -72.34
C TYR A 55 32.33 -37.64 -71.70
N PRO A 56 33.04 -38.75 -71.83
CA PRO A 56 34.43 -38.86 -71.38
C PRO A 56 35.30 -38.17 -72.42
N ALA A 57 35.94 -37.08 -72.09
CA ALA A 57 36.98 -36.49 -72.92
C ALA A 57 38.35 -36.74 -72.26
N ALA A 58 39.16 -37.43 -72.99
CA ALA A 58 40.58 -37.69 -72.76
C ALA A 58 41.37 -36.39 -72.57
N GLY A 59 42.31 -36.45 -71.67
CA GLY A 59 43.62 -35.80 -71.59
C GLY A 59 43.83 -34.40 -72.20
N GLN A 60 44.07 -33.45 -71.35
CA GLN A 60 45.08 -32.42 -71.59
C GLN A 60 45.65 -31.86 -70.28
N PRO A 61 46.95 -31.84 -70.16
CA PRO A 61 47.61 -31.20 -69.04
C PRO A 61 47.83 -29.75 -69.39
N GLY A 62 47.67 -28.87 -68.47
CA GLY A 62 48.32 -27.64 -68.68
C GLY A 62 47.62 -26.35 -68.22
N TYR A 63 48.30 -25.75 -67.28
CA TYR A 63 48.40 -24.32 -67.07
C TYR A 63 47.17 -23.47 -66.71
N GLY A 64 47.08 -23.12 -65.58
CA GLY A 64 47.51 -21.83 -65.16
C GLY A 64 46.47 -20.78 -65.08
N GLY A 65 46.53 -20.07 -64.14
CA GLY A 65 46.09 -18.70 -64.10
C GLY A 65 44.70 -18.46 -63.60
N TYR A 66 44.62 -18.29 -62.35
CA TYR A 66 43.53 -17.52 -61.77
C TYR A 66 43.52 -16.13 -62.36
N PRO A 67 42.40 -15.63 -62.95
CA PRO A 67 42.31 -14.24 -63.32
C PRO A 67 42.33 -13.35 -62.06
N PRO A 68 43.07 -12.24 -62.07
CA PRO A 68 43.11 -11.36 -60.90
C PRO A 68 41.81 -10.59 -60.75
N GLY A 69 41.22 -10.73 -59.57
CA GLY A 69 40.52 -9.67 -58.96
C GLY A 69 39.14 -9.30 -59.50
N TYR A 70 38.13 -10.13 -59.32
CA TYR A 70 36.81 -9.58 -59.14
C TYR A 70 36.70 -9.03 -57.72
N PRO A 71 36.36 -7.72 -57.51
CA PRO A 71 36.11 -7.21 -56.18
C PRO A 71 34.95 -7.96 -55.56
N MET A 72 35.20 -8.61 -54.40
CA MET A 72 34.12 -9.25 -53.64
C MET A 72 33.02 -8.21 -53.36
N PRO A 73 31.76 -8.53 -53.65
CA PRO A 73 30.67 -7.67 -53.27
C PRO A 73 30.73 -7.42 -51.73
N PRO A 74 30.52 -6.20 -51.28
CA PRO A 74 30.55 -5.87 -49.88
C PRO A 74 29.62 -6.78 -49.09
N ARG A 75 30.12 -7.44 -48.04
CA ARG A 75 29.29 -8.24 -47.16
C ARG A 75 28.11 -7.42 -46.67
N PRO A 76 26.88 -7.89 -46.82
CA PRO A 76 25.72 -7.19 -46.29
C PRO A 76 25.91 -6.99 -44.80
N THR A 77 25.97 -5.74 -44.35
CA THR A 77 25.99 -5.42 -42.94
C THR A 77 24.76 -5.98 -42.29
N PRO A 78 24.89 -6.71 -41.17
CA PRO A 78 23.74 -7.27 -40.48
C PRO A 78 22.74 -6.13 -40.16
N PRO A 79 21.44 -6.30 -40.43
CA PRO A 79 20.48 -5.26 -40.19
C PRO A 79 20.50 -4.94 -38.69
N LYS A 80 20.71 -3.65 -38.35
CA LYS A 80 20.60 -3.17 -36.97
C LYS A 80 19.29 -3.69 -36.43
N SER A 81 19.33 -4.44 -35.32
CA SER A 81 18.17 -5.15 -34.77
C SER A 81 17.05 -4.15 -34.46
N ALA A 82 16.13 -4.01 -35.40
CA ALA A 82 14.96 -3.14 -35.22
C ALA A 82 14.13 -3.66 -34.04
N GLY A 83 13.94 -2.82 -33.03
CA GLY A 83 13.11 -3.15 -31.86
C GLY A 83 13.88 -3.44 -30.57
N THR A 84 15.23 -3.52 -30.55
CA THR A 84 16.00 -3.72 -29.31
C THR A 84 15.81 -2.55 -28.36
N GLY A 85 15.77 -1.32 -28.85
CA GLY A 85 15.55 -0.12 -28.01
C GLY A 85 14.21 -0.15 -27.29
N PHE A 86 13.14 -0.59 -27.94
CA PHE A 86 11.80 -0.67 -27.29
C PHE A 86 11.73 -1.75 -26.21
N VAL A 87 12.43 -2.86 -26.38
CA VAL A 87 12.48 -3.92 -25.36
C VAL A 87 13.27 -3.47 -24.15
N VAL A 88 14.43 -2.83 -24.36
CA VAL A 88 15.24 -2.28 -23.26
C VAL A 88 14.49 -1.18 -22.53
N ALA A 89 13.92 -0.22 -23.24
CA ALA A 89 13.13 0.86 -22.64
C ALA A 89 11.92 0.32 -21.86
N GLY A 90 11.19 -0.65 -22.40
CA GLY A 90 10.07 -1.30 -21.73
C GLY A 90 10.47 -2.02 -20.44
N MET A 91 11.62 -2.71 -20.46
CA MET A 91 12.13 -3.42 -19.29
C MET A 91 12.58 -2.45 -18.19
N VAL A 92 13.25 -1.35 -18.54
CA VAL A 92 13.66 -0.31 -17.57
C VAL A 92 12.42 0.32 -16.93
N LEU A 93 11.39 0.67 -17.69
CA LEU A 93 10.15 1.25 -17.16
C LEU A 93 9.39 0.28 -16.26
N LEU A 94 9.39 -1.01 -16.58
CA LEU A 94 8.79 -2.03 -15.71
C LEU A 94 9.52 -2.16 -14.38
N VAL A 95 10.86 -2.19 -14.40
CA VAL A 95 11.66 -2.27 -13.16
C VAL A 95 11.48 -1.02 -12.30
N VAL A 96 11.57 0.17 -12.90
CA VAL A 96 11.36 1.45 -12.18
C VAL A 96 9.94 1.53 -11.62
N GLY A 97 8.93 1.13 -12.41
CA GLY A 97 7.54 1.10 -11.97
C GLY A 97 7.29 0.10 -10.84
N ALA A 98 7.91 -1.08 -10.88
CA ALA A 98 7.82 -2.07 -9.81
C ALA A 98 8.50 -1.57 -8.52
N LEU A 99 9.67 -0.94 -8.60
CA LEU A 99 10.35 -0.35 -7.45
C LEU A 99 9.54 0.80 -6.84
N ALA A 100 8.91 1.64 -7.65
CA ALA A 100 8.03 2.71 -7.19
C ALA A 100 6.79 2.15 -6.46
N LEU A 101 6.18 1.08 -6.98
CA LEU A 101 5.05 0.38 -6.33
C LEU A 101 5.46 -0.24 -4.98
N VAL A 102 6.60 -0.91 -4.91
CA VAL A 102 7.11 -1.46 -3.65
C VAL A 102 7.41 -0.33 -2.66
N GLY A 103 7.98 0.77 -3.11
CA GLY A 103 8.25 1.96 -2.28
C GLY A 103 6.95 2.58 -1.71
N THR A 104 5.91 2.73 -2.54
CA THR A 104 4.62 3.28 -2.08
C THR A 104 3.89 2.34 -1.12
N LEU A 105 3.91 1.02 -1.38
CA LEU A 105 3.36 0.01 -0.47
C LEU A 105 4.11 -0.03 0.87
N ALA A 106 5.44 -0.01 0.84
CA ALA A 106 6.25 0.04 2.06
C ALA A 106 6.00 1.33 2.86
N HIS A 107 5.79 2.46 2.17
CA HIS A 107 5.46 3.73 2.82
C HIS A 107 4.05 3.71 3.43
N ALA A 108 3.07 3.13 2.74
CA ALA A 108 1.72 2.95 3.26
C ALA A 108 1.71 2.03 4.50
N VAL A 109 2.45 0.92 4.47
CA VAL A 109 2.57 0.01 5.62
C VAL A 109 3.28 0.68 6.80
N ARG A 110 4.33 1.47 6.57
CA ARG A 110 5.00 2.24 7.64
C ARG A 110 4.14 3.37 8.20
N HIS A 111 3.28 3.98 7.40
CA HIS A 111 2.31 4.98 7.88
C HIS A 111 1.17 4.37 8.70
N SER A 112 0.74 3.15 8.36
CA SER A 112 -0.30 2.44 9.14
C SER A 112 0.19 1.97 10.52
N SER A 113 1.50 1.98 10.76
CA SER A 113 2.08 1.68 12.09
C SER A 113 2.26 2.93 12.98
N ARG A 114 1.95 4.14 12.48
CA ARG A 114 1.96 5.37 13.29
C ARG A 114 0.57 5.67 13.79
N LEU A 115 0.45 5.73 15.10
CA LEU A 115 -0.78 6.12 15.76
C LEU A 115 -1.21 7.52 15.31
N ALA A 116 -2.42 7.64 14.81
CA ALA A 116 -3.03 8.90 14.37
C ALA A 116 -4.18 9.30 15.30
N ILE A 117 -4.41 10.60 15.46
CA ILE A 117 -5.57 11.09 16.20
C ILE A 117 -6.84 10.52 15.55
N GLY A 118 -7.68 9.91 16.38
CA GLY A 118 -8.87 9.18 15.95
C GLY A 118 -8.73 7.67 15.96
N ASP A 119 -7.50 7.14 15.99
CA ASP A 119 -7.26 5.69 16.09
C ASP A 119 -7.77 5.13 17.41
N CYS A 120 -8.33 3.93 17.35
CA CYS A 120 -8.76 3.21 18.54
C CYS A 120 -7.73 2.17 18.96
N LEU A 121 -7.59 1.97 20.28
CA LEU A 121 -6.63 1.08 20.91
C LEU A 121 -7.30 0.25 22.00
N THR A 122 -6.66 -0.87 22.29
CA THR A 122 -7.02 -1.71 23.43
C THR A 122 -6.30 -1.24 24.71
N ASN A 123 -6.71 -1.76 25.86
CA ASN A 123 -6.00 -1.51 27.13
C ASN A 123 -4.56 -2.05 27.16
N ALA A 124 -4.12 -2.76 26.14
CA ALA A 124 -2.75 -3.24 26.03
C ALA A 124 -1.69 -2.12 26.04
N ILE A 125 -2.07 -0.87 25.76
CA ILE A 125 -1.17 0.29 25.91
C ILE A 125 -0.78 0.60 27.35
N LEU A 126 -1.49 0.05 28.33
CA LEU A 126 -1.31 0.31 29.76
C LEU A 126 -0.52 -0.82 30.46
N THR A 127 -0.05 -1.79 29.72
CA THR A 127 0.74 -2.90 30.26
C THR A 127 2.24 -2.55 30.29
N ASP A 128 3.04 -3.36 30.96
CA ASP A 128 4.51 -3.22 31.00
C ASP A 128 5.16 -3.29 29.60
N LYS A 129 4.48 -3.92 28.64
CA LYS A 129 4.90 -3.98 27.22
C LYS A 129 3.79 -3.40 26.34
N PRO A 130 3.70 -2.07 26.24
CA PRO A 130 2.60 -1.41 25.56
C PRO A 130 2.51 -1.79 24.08
N ASP A 131 1.31 -2.16 23.64
CA ASP A 131 1.01 -2.38 22.23
C ASP A 131 0.28 -1.15 21.65
N TRP A 132 1.02 -0.34 20.87
CA TRP A 132 0.52 0.89 20.26
C TRP A 132 -0.14 0.67 18.89
N ARG A 133 -0.47 -0.56 18.53
CA ARG A 133 -1.10 -0.84 17.23
C ARG A 133 -2.56 -0.42 17.23
N PRO A 134 -2.97 0.37 16.21
CA PRO A 134 -4.38 0.73 16.05
C PRO A 134 -5.24 -0.53 15.85
N SER A 135 -6.43 -0.48 16.43
CA SER A 135 -7.50 -1.47 16.27
C SER A 135 -8.72 -0.81 15.65
N SER A 136 -9.64 -1.61 15.10
CA SER A 136 -10.93 -1.08 14.66
C SER A 136 -11.70 -0.49 15.85
N CYS A 137 -12.28 0.71 15.69
CA CYS A 137 -13.10 1.33 16.73
C CYS A 137 -14.41 0.56 17.02
N SER A 138 -14.78 -0.38 16.18
CA SER A 138 -15.90 -1.32 16.41
C SER A 138 -15.49 -2.59 17.15
N ASN A 139 -14.18 -2.80 17.36
CA ASN A 139 -13.70 -3.91 18.16
C ASN A 139 -14.10 -3.68 19.63
N PRO A 140 -14.76 -4.65 20.29
CA PRO A 140 -15.17 -4.53 21.69
C PRO A 140 -14.02 -4.29 22.67
N ASP A 141 -12.82 -4.76 22.36
CA ASP A 141 -11.63 -4.56 23.19
C ASP A 141 -10.94 -3.20 22.95
N ALA A 142 -11.32 -2.48 21.88
CA ALA A 142 -10.76 -1.17 21.56
C ALA A 142 -11.49 -0.05 22.33
N VAL A 143 -11.31 -0.04 23.63
CA VAL A 143 -12.02 0.87 24.56
C VAL A 143 -11.40 2.24 24.69
N LEU A 144 -10.29 2.52 24.02
CA LEU A 144 -9.59 3.80 24.04
C LEU A 144 -9.54 4.38 22.62
N GLN A 145 -9.73 5.68 22.49
CA GLN A 145 -9.53 6.41 21.23
C GLN A 145 -8.53 7.53 21.43
N TYR A 146 -7.49 7.55 20.60
CA TYR A 146 -6.47 8.59 20.62
C TYR A 146 -7.09 9.94 20.25
N ALA A 147 -7.16 10.85 21.21
CA ALA A 147 -7.86 12.11 21.08
C ALA A 147 -6.91 13.27 20.74
N ALA A 148 -5.80 13.37 21.43
CA ALA A 148 -4.84 14.46 21.26
C ALA A 148 -3.47 14.07 21.78
N ASN A 149 -2.46 14.80 21.34
CA ASN A 149 -1.13 14.82 21.94
C ASN A 149 -0.80 16.24 22.41
N THR A 150 0.00 16.31 23.44
CA THR A 150 0.54 17.55 23.96
C THR A 150 1.99 17.31 24.40
N ASP A 151 2.73 18.37 24.71
CA ASP A 151 4.03 18.19 25.35
C ASP A 151 3.86 17.50 26.72
N SER A 152 4.95 17.04 27.32
CA SER A 152 4.90 16.31 28.59
C SER A 152 4.30 17.13 29.76
N LYS A 153 4.23 18.44 29.61
CA LYS A 153 3.67 19.38 30.61
C LYS A 153 2.26 19.88 30.26
N GLY A 154 1.77 19.60 29.06
CA GLY A 154 0.48 20.09 28.58
C GLY A 154 -0.71 19.32 29.14
N ASP A 155 -1.89 19.92 29.00
CA ASP A 155 -3.16 19.40 29.47
C ASP A 155 -3.88 18.62 28.35
N CYS A 156 -4.76 17.70 28.73
CA CYS A 156 -5.66 17.05 27.79
C CYS A 156 -6.76 18.04 27.29
N PRO A 157 -7.53 17.67 26.25
CA PRO A 157 -8.48 18.60 25.62
C PRO A 157 -9.58 19.17 26.53
N ASP A 158 -9.75 18.64 27.73
CA ASP A 158 -10.64 19.21 28.78
C ASP A 158 -9.97 20.31 29.64
N GLY A 159 -8.73 20.68 29.30
CA GLY A 159 -7.94 21.66 30.03
C GLY A 159 -7.48 21.19 31.42
N LYS A 160 -7.47 19.90 31.67
CA LYS A 160 -7.10 19.31 32.96
C LYS A 160 -5.89 18.41 32.81
N ARG A 161 -4.95 18.54 33.71
CA ARG A 161 -3.81 17.65 33.85
C ARG A 161 -4.11 16.48 34.80
N ASN A 162 -4.65 16.79 35.96
CA ASN A 162 -5.13 15.85 36.94
C ASN A 162 -6.66 15.85 36.89
N ASP A 163 -7.28 14.73 37.22
CA ASP A 163 -8.74 14.55 37.18
C ASP A 163 -9.37 14.80 35.78
N SER A 164 -8.55 14.66 34.73
CA SER A 164 -9.04 14.71 33.36
C SER A 164 -10.00 13.55 33.09
N SER A 165 -11.01 13.79 32.26
CA SER A 165 -11.87 12.72 31.73
C SER A 165 -11.12 11.80 30.75
N TYR A 166 -9.96 12.24 30.28
CA TYR A 166 -9.09 11.48 29.39
C TYR A 166 -8.11 10.64 30.19
N LEU A 167 -7.88 9.41 29.73
CA LEU A 167 -6.72 8.65 30.13
C LEU A 167 -5.49 9.29 29.47
N SER A 168 -4.38 9.41 30.19
CA SER A 168 -3.13 9.89 29.62
C SER A 168 -2.00 8.91 29.80
N ALA A 169 -1.21 8.74 28.73
CA ALA A 169 0.04 7.97 28.77
C ALA A 169 1.16 8.81 28.15
N GLU A 170 2.39 8.63 28.64
CA GLU A 170 3.56 9.28 28.09
C GLU A 170 4.34 8.30 27.20
N HIS A 171 4.67 8.75 25.99
CA HIS A 171 5.45 8.00 25.05
C HIS A 171 6.43 8.93 24.31
N ASN A 172 7.72 8.63 24.38
CA ASN A 172 8.79 9.45 23.76
C ASN A 172 8.74 10.96 24.12
N GLY A 173 8.44 11.29 25.36
CA GLY A 173 8.38 12.69 25.85
C GLY A 173 7.13 13.44 25.39
N VAL A 174 6.17 12.76 24.79
CA VAL A 174 4.87 13.30 24.40
C VAL A 174 3.79 12.70 25.30
N ARG A 175 2.91 13.56 25.82
CA ARG A 175 1.71 13.11 26.53
C ARG A 175 0.61 12.86 25.51
N MET A 176 0.09 11.68 25.52
CA MET A 176 -1.01 11.24 24.66
C MET A 176 -2.29 11.16 25.50
N CYS A 177 -3.36 11.76 25.02
CA CYS A 177 -4.66 11.78 25.68
C CYS A 177 -5.64 10.87 24.94
N PHE A 178 -6.31 9.98 25.65
CA PHE A 178 -7.25 9.01 25.12
C PHE A 178 -8.65 9.24 25.69
N ALA A 179 -9.62 9.41 24.82
CA ALA A 179 -11.03 9.37 25.18
C ALA A 179 -11.50 7.92 25.25
N ALA A 180 -12.49 7.63 26.08
CA ALA A 180 -13.10 6.32 26.05
C ALA A 180 -13.83 6.09 24.71
N ASN A 181 -13.71 4.89 24.16
CA ASN A 181 -14.43 4.41 22.99
C ASN A 181 -15.43 3.33 23.41
N LEU A 182 -16.57 3.76 23.91
CA LEU A 182 -17.62 2.88 24.44
C LEU A 182 -18.70 2.67 23.37
N LEU A 183 -19.16 1.44 23.23
CA LEU A 183 -20.23 1.08 22.31
C LEU A 183 -21.59 1.20 22.98
N GLN A 184 -22.57 1.76 22.29
CA GLN A 184 -23.93 1.90 22.81
C GLN A 184 -24.55 0.53 23.06
N GLY A 185 -25.26 0.40 24.16
CA GLY A 185 -25.93 -0.84 24.59
C GLY A 185 -25.00 -1.80 25.36
N GLN A 186 -23.70 -1.56 25.36
CA GLN A 186 -22.72 -2.42 26.03
C GLN A 186 -22.49 -2.03 27.48
N CYS A 187 -22.02 -2.99 28.26
CA CYS A 187 -21.68 -2.82 29.67
C CYS A 187 -20.16 -2.88 29.87
N TYR A 188 -19.68 -2.09 30.83
CA TYR A 188 -18.27 -1.94 31.13
C TYR A 188 -18.04 -2.05 32.62
N ALA A 189 -16.99 -2.79 32.99
CA ALA A 189 -16.45 -2.80 34.35
C ALA A 189 -15.22 -1.92 34.42
N SER A 190 -15.07 -1.19 35.53
CA SER A 190 -13.85 -0.43 35.82
C SER A 190 -12.72 -1.39 36.19
N GLU A 191 -11.52 -1.16 35.67
CA GLU A 191 -10.30 -1.87 36.03
C GLU A 191 -9.43 -0.94 36.90
N HIS A 192 -8.89 -1.45 37.95
CA HIS A 192 -7.88 -0.91 38.94
C HIS A 192 -7.88 0.60 39.24
N ASP A 193 -8.26 1.49 38.35
CA ASP A 193 -8.13 2.94 38.47
C ASP A 193 -9.28 3.67 37.78
N ASP A 194 -10.50 3.48 38.06
CA ASP A 194 -11.72 4.15 37.54
C ASP A 194 -11.67 4.80 36.12
N LYS A 195 -10.49 4.85 35.49
CA LYS A 195 -10.26 5.43 34.15
C LYS A 195 -10.15 4.36 33.05
N THR A 196 -9.75 3.15 33.41
CA THR A 196 -9.69 2.04 32.48
C THR A 196 -10.92 1.18 32.60
N VAL A 197 -11.51 0.83 31.48
CA VAL A 197 -12.74 0.04 31.44
C VAL A 197 -12.56 -1.15 30.52
N ARG A 198 -13.24 -2.25 30.84
CA ARG A 198 -13.31 -3.44 29.99
C ARG A 198 -14.77 -3.77 29.71
N GLN A 199 -15.05 -4.08 28.45
CA GLN A 199 -16.39 -4.57 28.09
C GLN A 199 -16.67 -5.89 28.80
N THR A 200 -17.88 -6.04 29.33
CA THR A 200 -18.31 -7.21 30.10
C THR A 200 -19.81 -7.43 29.98
N SER A 201 -20.31 -8.52 30.54
CA SER A 201 -21.75 -8.74 30.69
C SER A 201 -22.36 -7.71 31.62
N CYS A 202 -23.63 -7.35 31.38
CA CYS A 202 -24.39 -6.39 32.18
C CYS A 202 -24.81 -7.03 33.51
N THR A 203 -23.94 -6.97 34.49
CA THR A 203 -24.17 -7.50 35.84
C THR A 203 -24.13 -6.37 36.88
N SER A 204 -24.56 -6.62 38.10
CA SER A 204 -24.50 -5.65 39.18
C SER A 204 -23.10 -5.07 39.35
N GLY A 205 -23.01 -3.74 39.49
CA GLY A 205 -21.73 -3.03 39.62
C GLY A 205 -21.15 -2.55 38.27
N THR A 206 -21.67 -3.00 37.15
CA THR A 206 -21.22 -2.53 35.82
C THR A 206 -21.93 -1.25 35.39
N VAL A 207 -21.34 -0.54 34.41
CA VAL A 207 -21.90 0.67 33.80
C VAL A 207 -22.35 0.36 32.40
N ARG A 208 -23.64 0.57 32.08
CA ARG A 208 -24.19 0.44 30.74
C ARG A 208 -24.16 1.76 29.98
N VAL A 209 -23.76 1.76 28.74
CA VAL A 209 -23.90 2.89 27.83
C VAL A 209 -25.30 2.88 27.23
N VAL A 210 -26.20 3.70 27.76
CA VAL A 210 -27.59 3.80 27.29
C VAL A 210 -27.66 4.50 25.94
N LYS A 211 -26.86 5.58 25.76
CA LYS A 211 -26.82 6.38 24.53
C LYS A 211 -25.42 6.90 24.28
N ARG A 212 -25.00 6.89 23.03
CA ARG A 212 -23.79 7.55 22.54
C ARG A 212 -24.19 8.64 21.55
N ILE A 213 -23.67 9.85 21.74
CA ILE A 213 -23.95 11.02 20.90
C ILE A 213 -22.62 11.52 20.37
N ASP A 214 -22.32 11.22 19.13
CA ASP A 214 -21.11 11.73 18.47
C ASP A 214 -21.37 13.14 17.93
N GLY A 215 -20.33 13.98 17.93
CA GLY A 215 -20.39 15.36 17.45
C GLY A 215 -20.95 16.37 18.47
N SER A 216 -21.35 15.96 19.68
CA SER A 216 -21.92 16.81 20.70
C SER A 216 -21.27 16.60 22.07
N THR A 217 -21.17 17.69 22.83
CA THR A 217 -20.76 17.71 24.25
C THR A 217 -21.93 18.08 25.18
N ASP A 218 -23.16 18.05 24.64
CA ASP A 218 -24.34 18.44 25.39
C ASP A 218 -24.80 17.31 26.34
N ALA A 219 -24.56 17.50 27.62
CA ALA A 219 -25.00 16.57 28.66
C ALA A 219 -26.52 16.54 28.82
N SER A 220 -27.25 17.62 28.45
CA SER A 220 -28.70 17.69 28.59
C SER A 220 -29.45 16.77 27.63
N ALA A 221 -28.76 16.30 26.56
CA ALA A 221 -29.28 15.33 25.60
C ALA A 221 -29.39 13.91 26.17
N CYS A 222 -28.93 13.69 27.41
CA CYS A 222 -29.02 12.41 28.10
C CYS A 222 -30.40 12.20 28.76
N PRO A 223 -30.91 10.96 28.74
CA PRO A 223 -32.14 10.60 29.45
C PRO A 223 -32.05 10.89 30.96
N LYS A 224 -33.17 11.18 31.59
CA LYS A 224 -33.25 11.30 33.04
C LYS A 224 -32.71 10.03 33.70
N ARG A 225 -32.04 10.18 34.85
CA ARG A 225 -31.40 9.11 35.65
C ARG A 225 -30.15 8.50 35.04
N THR A 226 -29.64 9.04 33.94
CA THR A 226 -28.33 8.66 33.41
C THR A 226 -27.28 9.70 33.78
N ARG A 227 -26.01 9.26 33.89
CA ARG A 227 -24.85 10.15 34.07
C ARG A 227 -24.24 10.45 32.72
N ALA A 228 -23.99 11.71 32.45
CA ALA A 228 -23.30 12.12 31.22
C ALA A 228 -21.78 12.08 31.43
N LEU A 229 -21.07 11.47 30.49
CA LEU A 229 -19.61 11.55 30.34
C LEU A 229 -19.32 12.22 28.99
N THR A 230 -18.68 13.39 29.03
CA THR A 230 -18.46 14.22 27.84
C THR A 230 -17.00 14.33 27.50
N TYR A 231 -16.70 14.31 26.19
CA TYR A 231 -15.38 14.56 25.63
C TYR A 231 -15.44 15.71 24.64
N THR A 232 -14.51 16.65 24.74
CA THR A 232 -14.39 17.77 23.81
C THR A 232 -13.69 17.38 22.52
N GLN A 233 -12.85 16.34 22.58
CA GLN A 233 -12.14 15.77 21.43
C GLN A 233 -11.94 14.25 21.61
N PRO A 234 -12.52 13.39 20.75
CA PRO A 234 -13.57 13.75 19.78
C PRO A 234 -14.80 14.30 20.51
N LYS A 235 -15.55 15.23 19.88
CA LYS A 235 -16.81 15.70 20.48
C LYS A 235 -17.76 14.53 20.64
N ARG A 236 -18.04 14.18 21.90
CA ARG A 236 -18.85 13.00 22.20
C ARG A 236 -19.45 13.08 23.60
N THR A 237 -20.68 12.63 23.73
CA THR A 237 -21.37 12.44 24.99
C THR A 237 -21.84 11.00 25.12
N TYR A 238 -21.51 10.38 26.25
CA TYR A 238 -22.08 9.10 26.67
C TYR A 238 -23.09 9.33 27.79
N CYS A 239 -24.27 8.76 27.66
CA CYS A 239 -25.24 8.67 28.71
C CYS A 239 -25.15 7.29 29.33
N THR A 240 -24.74 7.20 30.58
CA THR A 240 -24.44 5.94 31.26
C THR A 240 -25.36 5.73 32.45
N GLU A 241 -25.65 4.49 32.76
CA GLU A 241 -26.33 4.08 33.98
C GLU A 241 -25.56 2.95 34.68
N ARG A 242 -25.60 2.93 36.01
CA ARG A 242 -25.01 1.84 36.79
C ARG A 242 -26.04 0.72 36.98
N ILE A 243 -25.65 -0.53 36.69
CA ILE A 243 -26.51 -1.68 36.85
C ILE A 243 -26.48 -2.13 38.31
N GLY A 244 -27.65 -2.33 38.91
CA GLY A 244 -27.81 -2.95 40.22
C GLY A 244 -27.41 -2.14 41.45
N SER A 245 -27.31 -0.80 41.37
CA SER A 245 -27.33 0.07 42.57
C SER A 245 -28.79 0.34 42.96
N VAL A 246 -29.34 -0.49 43.76
CA VAL A 246 -30.58 -0.20 44.49
C VAL A 246 -30.21 0.41 45.82
#